data_6838d240a7b9522d0dc0e1322f68222c
#
_entry.id   6838d240a7b9522d0dc0e1322f68222c
#
_cell.length_a   1.000
_cell.length_b   1.000
_cell.length_c   1.000
_cell.angle_alpha   90.00
_cell.angle_beta   90.00
_cell.angle_gamma   90.00
#
_symmetry.space_group_name_H-M   'P 1'
#
loop_
_entity.id
_entity.type
_entity.pdbx_description
1 polymer ?
#
loop_
_entity_poly.entity_id
_entity_poly.type
_entity_poly.pdbx_seq_one_letter_code
_entity_poly.pdbx_strand_id
1 'polypeptide(L)'
;MIRSELVQMLATDNPDLSAREIERIVDIFFEEITARLAADGRVELRGFGAFSTRARDARTGRNPRTGEAVDVDAKRVPYFKPGKEMRLRLNM
;
A
#
# COMPACT_ATOMS: atom_id res chain seq x y z
N MET A 1 -0.72 -9.66 11.01
CA MET A 1 0.28 -8.69 11.54
C MET A 1 -0.25 -7.27 11.40
N ILE A 2 -0.21 -6.52 12.47
CA ILE A 2 -0.57 -5.11 12.45
C ILE A 2 0.70 -4.25 12.58
N ARG A 3 0.56 -2.93 12.36
CA ARG A 3 1.69 -2.00 12.35
C ARG A 3 2.53 -2.06 13.63
N SER A 4 1.89 -2.09 14.80
CA SER A 4 2.61 -2.13 16.09
C SER A 4 3.43 -3.41 16.24
N GLU A 5 2.94 -4.52 15.74
CA GLU A 5 3.67 -5.79 15.75
C GLU A 5 4.89 -5.72 14.83
N LEU A 6 4.75 -5.12 13.67
CA LEU A 6 5.86 -4.92 12.74
C LEU A 6 6.96 -4.07 13.39
N VAL A 7 6.58 -2.96 14.00
CA VAL A 7 7.52 -2.08 14.71
C VAL A 7 8.25 -2.84 15.81
N GLN A 8 7.53 -3.62 16.58
CA GLN A 8 8.12 -4.40 17.68
C GLN A 8 9.11 -5.46 17.18
N MET A 9 8.77 -6.15 16.10
CA MET A 9 9.65 -7.15 15.50
C MET A 9 10.94 -6.50 14.98
N LEU A 10 10.81 -5.37 14.30
CA LEU A 10 11.97 -4.64 13.79
C LEU A 10 12.84 -4.11 14.91
N ALA A 11 12.24 -3.64 16.01
CA ALA A 11 12.97 -3.16 17.17
C ALA A 11 13.75 -4.31 17.84
N THR A 12 13.18 -5.50 17.91
CA THR A 12 13.84 -6.68 18.43
C THR A 12 15.05 -7.07 17.60
N ASP A 13 14.91 -7.01 16.27
CA ASP A 13 15.98 -7.37 15.34
C ASP A 13 17.06 -6.28 15.22
N ASN A 14 16.77 -5.08 15.68
CA ASN A 14 17.68 -3.93 15.58
C ASN A 14 17.83 -3.24 16.94
N PRO A 15 18.49 -3.91 17.91
CA PRO A 15 18.54 -3.41 19.28
C PRO A 15 19.31 -2.09 19.45
N ASP A 16 20.07 -1.68 18.45
CA ASP A 16 20.79 -0.39 18.45
C ASP A 16 19.86 0.80 18.27
N LEU A 17 18.63 0.55 17.79
CA LEU A 17 17.66 1.58 17.54
C LEU A 17 16.55 1.52 18.59
N SER A 18 16.08 2.69 19.03
CA SER A 18 14.93 2.76 19.92
C SER A 18 13.64 2.41 19.17
N ALA A 19 12.62 2.00 19.91
CA ALA A 19 11.31 1.75 19.33
C ALA A 19 10.75 2.98 18.60
N ARG A 20 11.00 4.17 19.17
CA ARG A 20 10.59 5.45 18.57
C ARG A 20 11.28 5.69 17.23
N GLU A 21 12.58 5.39 17.14
CA GLU A 21 13.32 5.54 15.89
C GLU A 21 12.80 4.58 14.83
N ILE A 22 12.56 3.32 15.21
CA ILE A 22 11.98 2.32 14.30
C ILE A 22 10.60 2.77 13.82
N GLU A 23 9.75 3.24 14.72
CA GLU A 23 8.42 3.72 14.37
C GLU A 23 8.48 4.86 13.35
N ARG A 24 9.43 5.78 13.54
CA ARG A 24 9.61 6.89 12.62
C ARG A 24 10.10 6.42 11.25
N ILE A 25 11.00 5.45 11.20
CA ILE A 25 11.48 4.87 9.94
C ILE A 25 10.32 4.22 9.18
N VAL A 26 9.49 3.45 9.87
CA VAL A 26 8.32 2.81 9.28
C VAL A 26 7.36 3.85 8.71
N ASP A 27 7.09 4.92 9.47
CA ASP A 27 6.21 6.01 9.03
C ASP A 27 6.74 6.68 7.77
N ILE A 28 8.03 7.03 7.76
CA ILE A 28 8.66 7.71 6.63
C ILE A 28 8.61 6.82 5.38
N PHE A 29 8.88 5.54 5.55
CA PHE A 29 8.87 4.57 4.46
C PHE A 29 7.50 4.52 3.77
N PHE A 30 6.45 4.33 4.54
CA PHE A 30 5.10 4.25 3.98
C PHE A 30 4.59 5.59 3.47
N GLU A 31 4.98 6.69 4.11
CA GLU A 31 4.62 8.02 3.64
C GLU A 31 5.24 8.34 2.29
N GLU A 32 6.48 7.95 2.06
CA GLU A 32 7.13 8.13 0.76
C GLU A 32 6.41 7.37 -0.35
N ILE A 33 5.98 6.14 -0.07
CA ILE A 33 5.19 5.36 -1.03
C ILE A 33 3.87 6.08 -1.31
N THR A 34 3.17 6.49 -0.25
CA THR A 34 1.87 7.16 -0.38
C THR A 34 1.99 8.46 -1.17
N ALA A 35 2.98 9.28 -0.85
CA ALA A 35 3.20 10.56 -1.54
C ALA A 35 3.50 10.36 -3.03
N ARG A 36 4.29 9.35 -3.35
CA ARG A 36 4.63 9.05 -4.75
C ARG A 36 3.39 8.61 -5.53
N LEU A 37 2.55 7.77 -4.94
CA LEU A 37 1.31 7.32 -5.56
C LEU A 37 0.29 8.46 -5.69
N ALA A 38 0.22 9.34 -4.69
CA ALA A 38 -0.66 10.51 -4.74
C ALA A 38 -0.29 11.46 -5.87
N ALA A 39 0.99 11.51 -6.25
CA ALA A 39 1.50 12.29 -7.37
C ALA A 39 1.46 11.52 -8.69
N ASP A 40 0.68 10.44 -8.76
CA ASP A 40 0.54 9.59 -9.94
C ASP A 40 1.84 8.92 -10.36
N GLY A 41 2.72 8.69 -9.41
CA GLY A 41 4.00 8.03 -9.63
C GLY A 41 3.94 6.54 -9.37
N ARG A 42 5.11 5.93 -9.44
CA ARG A 42 5.30 4.50 -9.25
C ARG A 42 6.50 4.27 -8.34
N VAL A 43 6.42 3.23 -7.51
CA VAL A 43 7.52 2.84 -6.63
C VAL A 43 7.89 1.40 -6.94
N GLU A 44 9.11 1.18 -7.42
CA GLU A 44 9.62 -0.17 -7.66
C GLU A 44 10.63 -0.51 -6.57
N LEU A 45 10.37 -1.61 -5.87
CA LEU A 45 11.25 -2.13 -4.83
C LEU A 45 11.77 -3.48 -5.30
N ARG A 46 12.99 -3.46 -5.82
CA ARG A 46 13.62 -4.65 -6.38
C ARG A 46 13.63 -5.79 -5.36
N GLY A 47 13.18 -6.96 -5.79
CA GLY A 47 13.09 -8.13 -4.92
C GLY A 47 11.79 -8.21 -4.14
N PHE A 48 10.99 -7.16 -4.13
CA PHE A 48 9.73 -7.12 -3.40
C PHE A 48 8.53 -6.98 -4.34
N GLY A 49 8.45 -5.89 -5.07
CA GLY A 49 7.35 -5.63 -5.98
C GLY A 49 7.27 -4.17 -6.38
N ALA A 50 6.17 -3.81 -7.01
CA ALA A 50 5.94 -2.46 -7.50
C ALA A 50 4.57 -1.96 -7.09
N PHE A 51 4.55 -0.72 -6.59
CA PHE A 51 3.32 0.00 -6.28
C PHE A 51 3.03 0.98 -7.40
N SER A 52 1.79 1.04 -7.81
CA SER A 52 1.32 2.00 -8.82
C SER A 52 -0.14 2.32 -8.54
N THR A 53 -0.73 3.15 -9.38
CA THR A 53 -2.16 3.41 -9.29
C THR A 53 -2.83 2.98 -10.59
N ARG A 54 -4.10 2.63 -10.49
CA ARG A 54 -4.94 2.34 -11.64
C ARG A 54 -6.15 3.24 -11.60
N ALA A 55 -6.49 3.80 -12.75
CA ALA A 55 -7.68 4.62 -12.88
C ALA A 55 -8.91 3.72 -12.92
N ARG A 56 -9.96 4.17 -12.27
CA ARG A 56 -11.31 3.62 -12.43
C ARG A 56 -12.18 4.71 -12.97
N ASP A 57 -12.82 4.43 -14.11
CA ASP A 57 -13.69 5.39 -14.76
C ASP A 57 -14.95 5.67 -13.93
N ALA A 58 -15.53 6.85 -14.12
CA ALA A 58 -16.83 7.17 -13.58
C ALA A 58 -17.85 6.15 -14.10
N ARG A 59 -18.75 5.75 -13.23
CA ARG A 59 -19.76 4.74 -13.57
C ARG A 59 -21.06 5.03 -12.84
N THR A 60 -22.13 4.40 -13.30
CA THR A 60 -23.40 4.41 -12.60
C THR A 60 -23.50 3.17 -11.72
N GLY A 61 -23.62 3.39 -10.43
CA GLY A 61 -23.88 2.32 -9.46
C GLY A 61 -25.35 2.30 -9.08
N ARG A 62 -25.71 1.42 -8.16
CA ARG A 62 -27.05 1.37 -7.61
C ARG A 62 -26.99 1.41 -6.09
N ASN A 63 -27.91 2.18 -5.51
CA ASN A 63 -28.09 2.19 -4.08
C ASN A 63 -28.75 0.87 -3.66
N PRO A 64 -28.09 0.03 -2.86
CA PRO A 64 -28.65 -1.27 -2.47
C PRO A 64 -29.91 -1.16 -1.63
N ARG A 65 -30.18 0.04 -1.08
CA ARG A 65 -31.32 0.30 -0.21
C ARG A 65 -32.59 0.67 -0.99
N THR A 66 -32.42 1.48 -2.02
CA THR A 66 -33.55 2.02 -2.80
C THR A 66 -33.61 1.50 -4.22
N GLY A 67 -32.53 0.93 -4.72
CA GLY A 67 -32.38 0.51 -6.10
C GLY A 67 -32.17 1.65 -7.08
N GLU A 68 -32.05 2.88 -6.59
CA GLU A 68 -31.85 4.06 -7.45
C GLU A 68 -30.42 4.05 -8.03
N ALA A 69 -30.31 4.60 -9.26
CA ALA A 69 -29.03 4.81 -9.89
C ALA A 69 -28.26 5.92 -9.16
N VAL A 70 -26.96 5.68 -8.92
CA VAL A 70 -26.09 6.65 -8.27
C VAL A 70 -24.83 6.80 -9.12
N ASP A 71 -24.44 8.04 -9.38
CA ASP A 71 -23.21 8.32 -10.10
C ASP A 71 -22.01 8.08 -9.19
N VAL A 72 -21.06 7.30 -9.68
CA VAL A 72 -19.79 7.04 -9.00
C VAL A 72 -18.70 7.75 -9.78
N ASP A 73 -18.03 8.68 -9.12
CA ASP A 73 -16.96 9.46 -9.74
C ASP A 73 -15.77 8.60 -10.11
N ALA A 74 -15.00 9.07 -11.11
CA ALA A 74 -13.74 8.46 -11.46
C ALA A 74 -12.77 8.53 -10.27
N LYS A 75 -12.02 7.44 -10.08
CA LYS A 75 -11.07 7.34 -8.96
C LYS A 75 -9.78 6.70 -9.43
N ARG A 76 -8.72 6.95 -8.68
CA ARG A 76 -7.48 6.18 -8.80
C ARG A 76 -7.36 5.29 -7.59
N VAL A 77 -7.00 4.05 -7.80
CA VAL A 77 -6.85 3.07 -6.72
C VAL A 77 -5.40 2.57 -6.68
N PRO A 78 -4.87 2.30 -5.49
CA PRO A 78 -3.54 1.73 -5.39
C PRO A 78 -3.53 0.31 -5.94
N TYR A 79 -2.41 -0.07 -6.52
CA TYR A 79 -2.21 -1.39 -7.06
C TYR A 79 -0.81 -1.87 -6.72
N PHE A 80 -0.68 -3.09 -6.22
CA PHE A 80 0.59 -3.70 -5.92
C PHE A 80 0.79 -4.94 -6.79
N LYS A 81 1.92 -4.99 -7.50
CA LYS A 81 2.32 -6.17 -8.27
C LYS A 81 3.53 -6.80 -7.59
N PRO A 82 3.41 -8.04 -7.09
CA PRO A 82 4.54 -8.70 -6.45
C PRO A 82 5.67 -8.96 -7.46
N GLY A 83 6.89 -8.87 -6.99
CA GLY A 83 8.06 -9.18 -7.77
C GLY A 83 8.30 -10.69 -7.86
N LYS A 84 9.32 -11.05 -8.66
CA LYS A 84 9.63 -12.46 -8.90
C LYS A 84 9.94 -13.23 -7.61
N GLU A 85 10.76 -12.67 -6.75
CA GLU A 85 11.15 -13.34 -5.50
C GLU A 85 9.97 -13.56 -4.58
N MET A 86 9.11 -12.56 -4.44
CA MET A 86 7.90 -12.71 -3.63
C MET A 86 6.99 -13.80 -4.19
N ARG A 87 6.79 -13.80 -5.51
CA ARG A 87 5.96 -14.83 -6.16
C ARG A 87 6.51 -16.22 -5.91
N LEU A 88 7.83 -16.38 -6.01
CA LEU A 88 8.46 -17.68 -5.76
C LEU A 88 8.24 -18.14 -4.32
N ARG A 89 8.40 -17.22 -3.36
CA ARG A 89 8.22 -17.53 -1.94
C ARG A 89 6.77 -17.83 -1.58
N LEU A 90 5.82 -17.25 -2.29
CA LEU A 90 4.39 -17.49 -2.10
C LEU A 90 3.87 -18.63 -2.96
N ASN A 91 4.73 -19.23 -3.77
CA ASN A 91 4.36 -20.32 -4.64
C ASN A 91 3.29 -19.92 -5.67
N MET A 92 3.42 -18.70 -6.16
CA MET A 92 2.48 -18.16 -7.15
C MET A 92 2.87 -18.55 -8.55
#